data_8cdddc4404ee802336b3ab1668096b0d
#
_entry.id   8cdddc4404ee802336b3ab1668096b0d
#
_cell.length_a   1.000
_cell.length_b   1.000
_cell.length_c   1.000
_cell.angle_alpha   90.00
_cell.angle_beta   90.00
_cell.angle_gamma   90.00
#
_symmetry.space_group_name_H-M   'P 1'
#
loop_
_entity.id
_entity.type
_entity.pdbx_description
1 polymer ?
#
loop_
_entity_poly.entity_id
_entity_poly.type
_entity_poly.pdbx_seq_one_letter_code
_entity_poly.pdbx_strand_id
1 'polypeptide(L)'
;SEMCIRDSVCTVLGMVIERLAYKPLRQATSLAVLITAIGVSYLLQNLALLVFGPNPMSFPSFVSIPSISLFDGQLILTGETIVTVLANIIIMLVLTFFTSHTKMGKAMRAVSEDRSAAELMGIKVNATISLTFAIGSALAAIAGVLLCSTYHTLMPTTGSMPGIKAFTAAVFGGIGSIPGALLGGLLLGIIEILGKAYVSMELGDALVFAVLIIVLLVKPTGLLGKPMREKV
;
A
#
# COMPACT_ATOMS: atom_id res chain seq x y z
N SER A 1 -0.17 -19.10 15.10
CA SER A 1 0.21 -18.09 16.11
C SER A 1 1.31 -17.15 15.61
N GLU A 2 2.23 -17.60 14.76
CA GLU A 2 3.36 -16.78 14.26
C GLU A 2 2.92 -15.60 13.36
N MET A 3 1.87 -15.75 12.56
CA MET A 3 1.33 -14.66 11.76
C MET A 3 0.79 -13.52 12.64
N CYS A 4 0.05 -13.84 13.70
CA CYS A 4 -0.49 -12.82 14.61
C CYS A 4 0.62 -12.06 15.35
N ILE A 5 1.72 -12.71 15.72
CA ILE A 5 2.87 -12.08 16.36
C ILE A 5 3.52 -11.10 15.38
N ARG A 6 3.73 -11.51 14.14
CA ARG A 6 4.33 -10.68 13.09
C ARG A 6 3.49 -9.45 12.76
N ASP A 7 2.17 -9.65 12.59
CA ASP A 7 1.23 -8.54 12.33
C ASP A 7 1.18 -7.57 13.52
N SER A 8 1.22 -8.09 14.75
CA SER A 8 1.28 -7.27 15.95
C SER A 8 2.57 -6.46 16.03
N VAL A 9 3.73 -7.06 15.72
CA VAL A 9 5.02 -6.38 15.72
C VAL A 9 5.04 -5.28 14.66
N CYS A 10 4.58 -5.56 13.43
CA CYS A 10 4.49 -4.55 12.37
C CYS A 10 3.54 -3.40 12.73
N THR A 11 2.40 -3.71 13.36
CA THR A 11 1.44 -2.70 13.80
C THR A 11 2.03 -1.81 14.89
N VAL A 12 2.71 -2.40 15.87
CA VAL A 12 3.40 -1.67 16.94
C VAL A 12 4.53 -0.82 16.37
N LEU A 13 5.33 -1.36 15.45
CA LEU A 13 6.39 -0.63 14.77
C LEU A 13 5.81 0.58 14.00
N GLY A 14 4.71 0.40 13.28
CA GLY A 14 4.04 1.48 12.57
C GLY A 14 3.53 2.59 13.50
N MET A 15 2.98 2.23 14.67
CA MET A 15 2.58 3.21 15.69
C MET A 15 3.79 3.94 16.30
N VAL A 16 4.90 3.25 16.52
CA VAL A 16 6.15 3.86 17.01
C VAL A 16 6.69 4.85 15.98
N ILE A 17 6.72 4.47 14.71
CA ILE A 17 7.15 5.36 13.61
C ILE A 17 6.23 6.59 13.53
N GLU A 18 4.92 6.40 13.62
CA GLU A 18 3.97 7.51 13.64
C GLU A 18 4.28 8.47 14.79
N ARG A 19 4.48 7.93 15.97
CA ARG A 19 4.70 8.74 17.17
C ARG A 19 6.04 9.47 17.17
N LEU A 20 7.10 8.85 16.67
CA LEU A 20 8.45 9.42 16.67
C LEU A 20 8.71 10.31 15.46
N ALA A 21 8.33 9.87 14.26
CA ALA A 21 8.67 10.56 13.02
C ALA A 21 7.56 11.50 12.53
N TYR A 22 6.29 11.08 12.58
CA TYR A 22 5.21 11.85 11.96
C TYR A 22 4.49 12.81 12.93
N LYS A 23 4.40 12.48 14.21
CA LYS A 23 3.73 13.34 15.18
C LYS A 23 4.34 14.74 15.27
N PRO A 24 5.68 14.93 15.32
CA PRO A 24 6.27 16.26 15.34
C PRO A 24 6.11 17.02 14.03
N LEU A 25 5.90 16.32 12.90
CA LEU A 25 5.75 16.93 11.56
C LEU A 25 4.30 17.23 11.17
N ARG A 26 3.34 17.09 12.08
CA ARG A 26 1.90 17.30 11.77
C ARG A 26 1.56 18.72 11.32
N GLN A 27 2.38 19.72 11.67
CA GLN A 27 2.23 21.12 11.23
C GLN A 27 3.14 21.46 10.04
N ALA A 28 3.97 20.53 9.59
CA ALA A 28 4.87 20.74 8.47
C ALA A 28 4.14 20.58 7.12
N THR A 29 4.80 21.04 6.06
CA THR A 29 4.29 20.91 4.68
C THR A 29 4.18 19.45 4.27
N SER A 30 3.28 19.15 3.33
CA SER A 30 3.11 17.78 2.78
C SER A 30 4.40 17.20 2.21
N LEU A 31 5.27 18.06 1.64
CA LEU A 31 6.58 17.66 1.13
C LEU A 31 7.51 17.17 2.25
N ALA A 32 7.54 17.86 3.39
CA ALA A 32 8.37 17.43 4.53
C ALA A 32 7.95 16.05 5.05
N VAL A 33 6.64 15.77 5.08
CA VAL A 33 6.11 14.47 5.47
C VAL A 33 6.53 13.37 4.49
N LEU A 34 6.49 13.63 3.18
CA LEU A 34 6.92 12.69 2.14
C LEU A 34 8.42 12.38 2.24
N ILE A 35 9.25 13.41 2.41
CA ILE A 35 10.70 13.23 2.56
C ILE A 35 11.02 12.42 3.81
N THR A 36 10.33 12.70 4.91
CA THR A 36 10.48 11.93 6.15
C THR A 36 10.08 10.46 5.97
N ALA A 37 8.99 10.19 5.21
CA ALA A 37 8.57 8.83 4.90
C ALA A 37 9.67 8.04 4.17
N ILE A 38 10.29 8.67 3.17
CA ILE A 38 11.41 8.08 2.41
C ILE A 38 12.60 7.84 3.33
N GLY A 39 12.97 8.84 4.16
CA GLY A 39 14.08 8.74 5.11
C GLY A 39 13.88 7.61 6.13
N VAL A 40 12.69 7.48 6.70
CA VAL A 40 12.35 6.38 7.63
C VAL A 40 12.39 5.04 6.93
N SER A 41 11.93 4.95 5.68
CA SER A 41 12.01 3.73 4.89
C SER A 41 13.46 3.26 4.69
N TYR A 42 14.35 4.17 4.29
CA TYR A 42 15.79 3.86 4.15
C TYR A 42 16.44 3.51 5.48
N LEU A 43 16.09 4.19 6.56
CA LEU A 43 16.60 3.86 7.90
C LEU A 43 16.20 2.43 8.30
N LEU A 44 14.94 2.05 8.12
CA LEU A 44 14.47 0.70 8.43
C LEU A 44 15.13 -0.37 7.55
N GLN A 45 15.29 -0.10 6.25
CA GLN A 45 15.99 -1.01 5.35
C GLN A 45 17.45 -1.25 5.78
N ASN A 46 18.17 -0.19 6.10
CA ASN A 46 19.56 -0.30 6.55
C ASN A 46 19.67 -0.96 7.92
N LEU A 47 18.75 -0.69 8.85
CA LEU A 47 18.70 -1.41 10.13
C LEU A 47 18.44 -2.90 9.91
N ALA A 48 17.53 -3.26 9.02
CA ALA A 48 17.25 -4.64 8.68
C ALA A 48 18.46 -5.33 8.03
N LEU A 49 19.19 -4.63 7.15
CA LEU A 49 20.45 -5.12 6.57
C LEU A 49 21.53 -5.37 7.62
N LEU A 50 21.64 -4.51 8.63
CA LEU A 50 22.61 -4.68 9.72
C LEU A 50 22.27 -5.86 10.63
N VAL A 51 20.97 -6.07 10.90
CA VAL A 51 20.50 -7.11 11.83
C VAL A 51 20.43 -8.48 11.16
N PHE A 52 19.88 -8.56 9.94
CA PHE A 52 19.63 -9.82 9.24
C PHE A 52 20.64 -10.15 8.15
N GLY A 53 21.49 -9.19 7.78
CA GLY A 53 22.45 -9.32 6.70
C GLY A 53 21.85 -9.14 5.31
N PRO A 54 22.70 -9.10 4.25
CA PRO A 54 22.27 -8.87 2.86
C PRO A 54 21.80 -10.13 2.14
N ASN A 55 21.95 -11.31 2.72
CA ASN A 55 21.66 -12.58 2.06
C ASN A 55 20.14 -12.79 1.95
N PRO A 56 19.64 -13.21 0.77
CA PRO A 56 18.26 -13.57 0.61
C PRO A 56 17.91 -14.80 1.47
N MET A 57 16.84 -14.67 2.25
CA MET A 57 16.27 -15.77 3.01
C MET A 57 15.17 -16.44 2.20
N SER A 58 15.16 -17.78 2.17
CA SER A 58 14.06 -18.53 1.56
C SER A 58 12.82 -18.44 2.45
N PHE A 59 11.71 -18.08 1.86
CA PHE A 59 10.43 -18.00 2.54
C PHE A 59 9.58 -19.20 2.13
N PRO A 60 9.18 -20.09 3.08
CA PRO A 60 8.35 -21.22 2.74
C PRO A 60 6.97 -20.75 2.29
N SER A 61 6.43 -21.37 1.24
CA SER A 61 5.05 -21.13 0.82
C SER A 61 4.09 -21.61 1.92
N PHE A 62 3.24 -20.72 2.42
CA PHE A 62 2.22 -21.07 3.41
C PHE A 62 0.99 -21.72 2.77
N VAL A 63 0.88 -21.67 1.46
CA VAL A 63 -0.30 -22.09 0.70
C VAL A 63 0.09 -23.24 -0.21
N SER A 64 -0.14 -24.46 0.24
CA SER A 64 0.03 -25.68 -0.57
C SER A 64 -1.25 -26.03 -1.34
N ILE A 65 -1.88 -25.05 -2.00
CA ILE A 65 -3.01 -25.33 -2.88
C ILE A 65 -2.47 -25.79 -4.23
N PRO A 66 -2.94 -26.93 -4.77
CA PRO A 66 -2.50 -27.40 -6.08
C PRO A 66 -2.84 -26.35 -7.16
N SER A 67 -1.92 -26.16 -8.10
CA SER A 67 -2.13 -25.29 -9.25
C SER A 67 -3.30 -25.79 -10.09
N ILE A 68 -4.21 -24.89 -10.44
CA ILE A 68 -5.33 -25.19 -11.33
C ILE A 68 -4.89 -24.88 -12.75
N SER A 69 -4.82 -25.92 -13.60
CA SER A 69 -4.59 -25.73 -15.04
C SER A 69 -5.93 -25.53 -15.74
N LEU A 70 -6.14 -24.34 -16.30
CA LEU A 70 -7.26 -24.03 -17.19
C LEU A 70 -6.80 -24.10 -18.65
N PHE A 71 -7.74 -24.39 -19.55
CA PHE A 71 -7.50 -24.44 -21.01
C PHE A 71 -6.37 -25.40 -21.40
N ASP A 72 -6.48 -26.70 -21.08
CA ASP A 72 -5.51 -27.75 -21.46
C ASP A 72 -4.03 -27.40 -21.17
N GLY A 73 -3.78 -26.73 -20.03
CA GLY A 73 -2.42 -26.43 -19.60
C GLY A 73 -1.81 -25.11 -20.13
N GLN A 74 -2.56 -24.33 -20.89
CA GLN A 74 -2.06 -23.03 -21.40
C GLN A 74 -2.10 -21.94 -20.32
N LEU A 75 -2.95 -22.06 -19.31
CA LEU A 75 -3.05 -21.13 -18.19
C LEU A 75 -2.88 -21.89 -16.87
N ILE A 76 -1.72 -21.72 -16.24
CA ILE A 76 -1.44 -22.30 -14.92
C ILE A 76 -1.67 -21.20 -13.89
N LEU A 77 -2.78 -21.32 -13.15
CA LEU A 77 -3.04 -20.46 -11.99
C LEU A 77 -2.45 -21.12 -10.75
N THR A 78 -1.39 -20.53 -10.22
CA THR A 78 -0.80 -20.96 -8.95
C THR A 78 -1.79 -20.69 -7.82
N GLY A 79 -1.95 -21.62 -6.90
CA GLY A 79 -2.87 -21.47 -5.76
C GLY A 79 -2.61 -20.19 -4.94
N GLU A 80 -1.35 -19.75 -4.84
CA GLU A 80 -0.95 -18.50 -4.19
C GLU A 80 -1.54 -17.26 -4.87
N THR A 81 -1.60 -17.24 -6.21
CA THR A 81 -2.21 -16.13 -6.95
C THR A 81 -3.71 -16.01 -6.66
N ILE A 82 -4.42 -17.15 -6.58
CA ILE A 82 -5.85 -17.16 -6.27
C ILE A 82 -6.09 -16.62 -4.85
N VAL A 83 -5.30 -17.08 -3.88
CA VAL A 83 -5.39 -16.59 -2.49
C VAL A 83 -5.09 -15.11 -2.40
N THR A 84 -4.06 -14.63 -3.11
CA THR A 84 -3.69 -13.20 -3.12
C THR A 84 -4.81 -12.34 -3.70
N VAL A 85 -5.42 -12.75 -4.81
CA VAL A 85 -6.54 -12.01 -5.43
C VAL A 85 -7.75 -12.01 -4.51
N LEU A 86 -8.13 -13.15 -3.94
CA LEU A 86 -9.24 -13.24 -2.99
C LEU A 86 -9.00 -12.38 -1.74
N ALA A 87 -7.81 -12.46 -1.16
CA ALA A 87 -7.43 -11.64 -0.02
C ALA A 87 -7.54 -10.14 -0.32
N ASN A 88 -7.05 -9.69 -1.48
CA ASN A 88 -7.15 -8.30 -1.91
C ASN A 88 -8.61 -7.84 -2.05
N ILE A 89 -9.48 -8.65 -2.64
CA ILE A 89 -10.91 -8.33 -2.78
C ILE A 89 -11.58 -8.24 -1.41
N ILE A 90 -11.32 -9.19 -0.52
CA ILE A 90 -11.88 -9.20 0.84
C ILE A 90 -11.41 -7.96 1.62
N ILE A 91 -10.12 -7.67 1.59
CA ILE A 91 -9.55 -6.50 2.26
C ILE A 91 -10.17 -5.21 1.73
N MET A 92 -10.32 -5.07 0.41
CA MET A 92 -10.98 -3.91 -0.21
C MET A 92 -12.41 -3.76 0.29
N LEU A 93 -13.20 -4.83 0.31
CA LEU A 93 -14.59 -4.78 0.76
C LEU A 93 -14.68 -4.40 2.24
N VAL A 94 -13.87 -5.02 3.10
CA VAL A 94 -13.81 -4.74 4.54
C VAL A 94 -13.41 -3.28 4.78
N LEU A 95 -12.36 -2.78 4.13
CA LEU A 95 -11.92 -1.40 4.28
C LEU A 95 -12.96 -0.40 3.77
N THR A 96 -13.57 -0.66 2.63
CA THR A 96 -14.62 0.21 2.07
C THR A 96 -15.82 0.25 2.99
N PHE A 97 -16.24 -0.89 3.52
CA PHE A 97 -17.32 -0.96 4.51
C PHE A 97 -16.94 -0.23 5.80
N PHE A 98 -15.74 -0.47 6.33
CA PHE A 98 -15.23 0.17 7.54
C PHE A 98 -15.20 1.70 7.40
N THR A 99 -14.62 2.22 6.32
CA THR A 99 -14.48 3.67 6.11
C THR A 99 -15.82 4.36 5.80
N SER A 100 -16.79 3.64 5.24
CA SER A 100 -18.09 4.22 4.86
C SER A 100 -19.11 4.16 5.99
N HIS A 101 -19.15 3.07 6.76
CA HIS A 101 -20.24 2.79 7.69
C HIS A 101 -19.86 2.97 9.17
N THR A 102 -18.57 2.87 9.54
CA THR A 102 -18.18 3.01 10.94
C THR A 102 -17.98 4.47 11.35
N LYS A 103 -18.21 4.76 12.64
CA LYS A 103 -17.94 6.08 13.22
C LYS A 103 -16.47 6.48 13.08
N MET A 104 -15.55 5.53 13.24
CA MET A 104 -14.10 5.76 13.08
C MET A 104 -13.73 6.05 11.64
N GLY A 105 -14.30 5.33 10.67
CA GLY A 105 -14.07 5.60 9.25
C GLY A 105 -14.57 6.98 8.82
N LYS A 106 -15.72 7.41 9.34
CA LYS A 106 -16.24 8.78 9.13
C LYS A 106 -15.31 9.82 9.75
N ALA A 107 -14.80 9.56 10.97
CA ALA A 107 -13.82 10.43 11.62
C ALA A 107 -12.52 10.54 10.81
N MET A 108 -12.01 9.42 10.26
CA MET A 108 -10.83 9.43 9.37
C MET A 108 -11.03 10.32 8.14
N ARG A 109 -12.20 10.24 7.50
CA ARG A 109 -12.54 11.10 6.36
C ARG A 109 -12.63 12.57 6.75
N ALA A 110 -13.30 12.89 7.85
CA ALA A 110 -13.42 14.26 8.34
C ALA A 110 -12.04 14.87 8.64
N VAL A 111 -11.15 14.12 9.30
CA VAL A 111 -9.77 14.55 9.59
C VAL A 111 -8.94 14.72 8.33
N SER A 112 -9.18 13.92 7.28
CA SER A 112 -8.46 14.03 6.00
C SER A 112 -8.88 15.26 5.18
N GLU A 113 -10.12 15.73 5.35
CA GLU A 113 -10.64 16.92 4.66
C GLU A 113 -10.24 18.21 5.40
N ASP A 114 -10.48 18.28 6.71
CA ASP A 114 -10.13 19.44 7.52
C ASP A 114 -9.91 19.05 8.98
N ARG A 115 -8.66 19.14 9.42
CA ARG A 115 -8.26 18.80 10.80
C ARG A 115 -8.89 19.72 11.83
N SER A 116 -8.90 21.04 11.53
CA SER A 116 -9.41 22.06 12.44
C SER A 116 -10.91 21.95 12.62
N ALA A 117 -11.65 21.77 11.53
CA ALA A 117 -13.10 21.55 11.57
C ALA A 117 -13.45 20.23 12.29
N ALA A 118 -12.70 19.15 12.09
CA ALA A 118 -12.90 17.89 12.77
C ALA A 118 -12.69 18.01 14.30
N GLU A 119 -11.69 18.78 14.74
CA GLU A 119 -11.42 19.03 16.15
C GLU A 119 -12.55 19.83 16.81
N LEU A 120 -13.07 20.85 16.12
CA LEU A 120 -14.22 21.62 16.58
C LEU A 120 -15.49 20.77 16.74
N MET A 121 -15.63 19.73 15.91
CA MET A 121 -16.74 18.75 16.01
C MET A 121 -16.50 17.68 17.08
N GLY A 122 -15.45 17.80 17.89
CA GLY A 122 -15.14 16.90 19.00
C GLY A 122 -14.42 15.60 18.60
N ILE A 123 -13.90 15.51 17.38
CA ILE A 123 -13.13 14.34 16.95
C ILE A 123 -11.72 14.43 17.51
N LYS A 124 -11.26 13.36 18.16
CA LYS A 124 -9.88 13.24 18.65
C LYS A 124 -8.92 13.00 17.48
N VAL A 125 -8.48 14.07 16.82
CA VAL A 125 -7.64 14.03 15.59
C VAL A 125 -6.40 13.16 15.79
N ASN A 126 -5.69 13.31 16.91
CA ASN A 126 -4.48 12.53 17.20
C ASN A 126 -4.74 11.03 17.27
N ALA A 127 -5.80 10.60 17.93
CA ALA A 127 -6.15 9.18 18.04
C ALA A 127 -6.59 8.62 16.69
N THR A 128 -7.31 9.41 15.89
CA THR A 128 -7.75 9.01 14.55
C THR A 128 -6.57 8.80 13.60
N ILE A 129 -5.57 9.69 13.62
CA ILE A 129 -4.35 9.55 12.81
C ILE A 129 -3.57 8.30 13.24
N SER A 130 -3.33 8.10 14.55
CA SER A 130 -2.59 6.92 15.03
C SER A 130 -3.30 5.61 14.68
N LEU A 131 -4.63 5.57 14.74
CA LEU A 131 -5.40 4.41 14.31
C LEU A 131 -5.29 4.15 12.80
N THR A 132 -5.29 5.21 11.98
CA THR A 132 -5.08 5.08 10.53
C THR A 132 -3.72 4.48 10.21
N PHE A 133 -2.67 4.91 10.91
CA PHE A 133 -1.32 4.33 10.78
C PHE A 133 -1.28 2.87 11.24
N ALA A 134 -1.97 2.53 12.33
CA ALA A 134 -2.06 1.15 12.82
C ALA A 134 -2.74 0.23 11.79
N ILE A 135 -3.85 0.66 11.20
CA ILE A 135 -4.54 -0.09 10.14
C ILE A 135 -3.64 -0.22 8.89
N GLY A 136 -3.01 0.88 8.46
CA GLY A 136 -2.11 0.88 7.30
C GLY A 136 -0.93 -0.07 7.47
N SER A 137 -0.29 -0.07 8.64
CA SER A 137 0.84 -0.97 8.93
C SER A 137 0.42 -2.44 9.07
N ALA A 138 -0.76 -2.72 9.61
CA ALA A 138 -1.31 -4.09 9.63
C ALA A 138 -1.56 -4.61 8.20
N LEU A 139 -2.14 -3.78 7.33
CA LEU A 139 -2.35 -4.11 5.93
C LEU A 139 -1.05 -4.28 5.16
N ALA A 140 -0.05 -3.46 5.44
CA ALA A 140 1.28 -3.59 4.84
C ALA A 140 1.97 -4.90 5.26
N ALA A 141 1.78 -5.36 6.50
CA ALA A 141 2.26 -6.65 6.96
C ALA A 141 1.61 -7.81 6.19
N ILE A 142 0.29 -7.79 6.01
CA ILE A 142 -0.44 -8.80 5.22
C ILE A 142 0.06 -8.80 3.77
N ALA A 143 0.17 -7.61 3.16
CA ALA A 143 0.67 -7.47 1.78
C ALA A 143 2.11 -8.00 1.64
N GLY A 144 2.99 -7.73 2.63
CA GLY A 144 4.35 -8.25 2.66
C GLY A 144 4.41 -9.77 2.74
N VAL A 145 3.55 -10.40 3.54
CA VAL A 145 3.45 -11.88 3.62
C VAL A 145 3.01 -12.47 2.30
N LEU A 146 1.96 -11.92 1.68
CA LEU A 146 1.47 -12.37 0.37
C LEU A 146 2.53 -12.22 -0.73
N LEU A 147 3.27 -11.11 -0.72
CA LEU A 147 4.35 -10.85 -1.66
C LEU A 147 5.50 -11.87 -1.49
N CYS A 148 5.96 -12.10 -0.26
CA CYS A 148 7.02 -13.05 0.03
C CYS A 148 6.60 -14.50 -0.23
N SER A 149 5.32 -14.83 -0.06
CA SER A 149 4.77 -16.13 -0.43
C SER A 149 4.85 -16.36 -1.95
N THR A 150 4.56 -15.34 -2.75
CA THR A 150 4.60 -15.43 -4.22
C THR A 150 6.03 -15.51 -4.77
N TYR A 151 6.96 -14.73 -4.21
CA TYR A 151 8.34 -14.68 -4.71
C TYR A 151 9.30 -15.66 -4.00
N HIS A 152 8.89 -16.30 -2.90
CA HIS A 152 9.66 -17.26 -2.11
C HIS A 152 11.00 -16.74 -1.59
N THR A 153 11.24 -15.44 -1.68
CA THR A 153 12.46 -14.78 -1.26
C THR A 153 12.15 -13.57 -0.39
N LEU A 154 12.90 -13.42 0.69
CA LEU A 154 12.81 -12.28 1.60
C LEU A 154 14.17 -11.59 1.68
N MET A 155 14.20 -10.33 1.29
CA MET A 155 15.34 -9.43 1.45
C MET A 155 14.88 -8.17 2.21
N PRO A 156 15.76 -7.49 2.94
CA PRO A 156 15.42 -6.21 3.59
C PRO A 156 14.92 -5.13 2.62
N THR A 157 15.30 -5.23 1.34
CA THR A 157 14.92 -4.28 0.28
C THR A 157 13.70 -4.70 -0.54
N THR A 158 13.15 -5.91 -0.32
CA THR A 158 12.02 -6.46 -1.13
C THR A 158 10.80 -5.55 -1.17
N GLY A 159 10.52 -4.79 -0.10
CA GLY A 159 9.38 -3.88 -0.02
C GLY A 159 9.54 -2.53 -0.73
N SER A 160 10.75 -2.18 -1.17
CA SER A 160 11.06 -0.85 -1.72
C SER A 160 10.31 -0.56 -3.02
N MET A 161 10.52 -1.39 -4.05
CA MET A 161 9.85 -1.23 -5.36
C MET A 161 8.33 -1.41 -5.29
N PRO A 162 7.79 -2.46 -4.65
CA PRO A 162 6.35 -2.58 -4.46
C PRO A 162 5.74 -1.40 -3.70
N GLY A 163 6.44 -0.82 -2.73
CA GLY A 163 5.98 0.36 -1.99
C GLY A 163 5.80 1.58 -2.88
N ILE A 164 6.77 1.87 -3.76
CA ILE A 164 6.68 2.97 -4.73
C ILE A 164 5.54 2.70 -5.73
N LYS A 165 5.41 1.48 -6.24
CA LYS A 165 4.32 1.10 -7.14
C LYS A 165 2.94 1.19 -6.47
N ALA A 166 2.83 0.82 -5.21
CA ALA A 166 1.59 0.97 -4.45
C ALA A 166 1.20 2.45 -4.29
N PHE A 167 2.17 3.32 -4.02
CA PHE A 167 1.92 4.77 -4.00
C PHE A 167 1.47 5.28 -5.37
N THR A 168 2.14 4.88 -6.46
CA THR A 168 1.75 5.26 -7.82
C THR A 168 0.34 4.76 -8.16
N ALA A 169 -0.01 3.54 -7.76
CA ALA A 169 -1.34 2.97 -7.94
C ALA A 169 -2.43 3.74 -7.18
N ALA A 170 -2.14 4.19 -5.95
CA ALA A 170 -3.06 5.02 -5.17
C ALA A 170 -3.28 6.40 -5.80
N VAL A 171 -2.23 7.02 -6.32
CA VAL A 171 -2.29 8.32 -7.02
C VAL A 171 -3.04 8.18 -8.35
N PHE A 172 -2.70 7.16 -9.15
CA PHE A 172 -3.34 6.85 -10.42
C PHE A 172 -4.83 6.54 -10.25
N GLY A 173 -5.18 5.74 -9.24
CA GLY A 173 -6.56 5.38 -8.92
C GLY A 173 -7.39 6.55 -8.38
N GLY A 174 -6.73 7.52 -7.76
CA GLY A 174 -7.32 8.71 -7.13
C GLY A 174 -7.22 8.65 -5.61
N ILE A 175 -6.45 9.58 -5.05
CA ILE A 175 -6.21 9.70 -3.61
C ILE A 175 -7.55 9.82 -2.87
N GLY A 176 -7.75 8.98 -1.84
CA GLY A 176 -8.96 8.95 -1.03
C GLY A 176 -10.04 7.98 -1.49
N SER A 177 -9.85 7.27 -2.62
CA SER A 177 -10.76 6.23 -3.11
C SER A 177 -10.11 4.84 -2.98
N ILE A 178 -10.59 4.01 -2.03
CA ILE A 178 -10.07 2.64 -1.84
C ILE A 178 -10.30 1.78 -3.09
N PRO A 179 -11.53 1.73 -3.69
CA PRO A 179 -11.73 1.00 -4.94
C PRO A 179 -10.94 1.60 -6.11
N GLY A 180 -10.69 2.92 -6.09
CA GLY A 180 -9.80 3.57 -7.05
C GLY A 180 -8.38 3.06 -6.99
N ALA A 181 -7.81 2.93 -5.82
CA ALA A 181 -6.46 2.41 -5.63
C ALA A 181 -6.33 0.96 -6.11
N LEU A 182 -7.33 0.10 -5.87
CA LEU A 182 -7.34 -1.28 -6.36
C LEU A 182 -7.39 -1.33 -7.89
N LEU A 183 -8.30 -0.59 -8.52
CA LEU A 183 -8.38 -0.51 -9.97
C LEU A 183 -7.11 0.08 -10.57
N GLY A 184 -6.54 1.11 -9.93
CA GLY A 184 -5.27 1.70 -10.33
C GLY A 184 -4.13 0.69 -10.30
N GLY A 185 -4.02 -0.08 -9.22
CA GLY A 185 -3.01 -1.14 -9.08
C GLY A 185 -3.16 -2.24 -10.13
N LEU A 186 -4.40 -2.67 -10.41
CA LEU A 186 -4.69 -3.69 -11.40
C LEU A 186 -4.34 -3.20 -12.82
N LEU A 187 -4.74 -1.99 -13.18
CA LEU A 187 -4.42 -1.41 -14.50
C LEU A 187 -2.91 -1.21 -14.68
N LEU A 188 -2.23 -0.65 -13.67
CA LEU A 188 -0.78 -0.48 -13.72
C LEU A 188 -0.06 -1.82 -13.81
N GLY A 189 -0.53 -2.86 -13.10
CA GLY A 189 0.02 -4.21 -13.21
C GLY A 189 -0.14 -4.81 -14.61
N ILE A 190 -1.29 -4.62 -15.25
CA ILE A 190 -1.51 -5.04 -16.64
C ILE A 190 -0.54 -4.30 -17.59
N ILE A 191 -0.43 -2.97 -17.46
CA ILE A 191 0.47 -2.15 -18.26
C ILE A 191 1.92 -2.59 -18.07
N GLU A 192 2.33 -2.87 -16.84
CA GLU A 192 3.68 -3.36 -16.52
C GLU A 192 3.97 -4.69 -17.22
N ILE A 193 3.06 -5.67 -17.11
CA ILE A 193 3.24 -7.00 -17.72
C ILE A 193 3.29 -6.89 -19.25
N LEU A 194 2.38 -6.11 -19.85
CA LEU A 194 2.38 -5.88 -21.29
C LEU A 194 3.65 -5.14 -21.74
N GLY A 195 4.09 -4.14 -20.97
CA GLY A 195 5.33 -3.42 -21.26
C GLY A 195 6.56 -4.33 -21.20
N LYS A 196 6.66 -5.20 -20.22
CA LYS A 196 7.74 -6.20 -20.11
C LYS A 196 7.69 -7.23 -21.23
N ALA A 197 6.50 -7.62 -21.67
CA ALA A 197 6.33 -8.62 -22.73
C ALA A 197 6.62 -8.09 -24.14
N TYR A 198 6.18 -6.86 -24.45
CA TYR A 198 6.24 -6.33 -25.83
C TYR A 198 7.38 -5.34 -26.06
N VAL A 199 7.87 -4.65 -25.03
CA VAL A 199 8.90 -3.60 -25.22
C VAL A 199 10.25 -4.07 -24.67
N SER A 200 10.39 -4.21 -23.35
CA SER A 200 11.60 -4.70 -22.69
C SER A 200 11.34 -4.98 -21.22
N MET A 201 12.02 -5.99 -20.66
CA MET A 201 11.95 -6.30 -19.24
C MET A 201 12.39 -5.11 -18.34
N GLU A 202 13.40 -4.36 -18.79
CA GLU A 202 13.96 -3.23 -18.02
C GLU A 202 13.07 -1.98 -18.09
N LEU A 203 12.34 -1.80 -19.19
CA LEU A 203 11.49 -0.63 -19.41
C LEU A 203 10.09 -0.77 -18.79
N GLY A 204 9.72 -1.94 -18.28
CA GLY A 204 8.41 -2.15 -17.67
C GLY A 204 8.09 -1.17 -16.55
N ASP A 205 9.04 -0.93 -15.65
CA ASP A 205 8.88 0.02 -14.55
C ASP A 205 8.83 1.47 -15.06
N ALA A 206 9.64 1.82 -16.05
CA ALA A 206 9.63 3.15 -16.68
C ALA A 206 8.27 3.45 -17.35
N LEU A 207 7.66 2.45 -18.00
CA LEU A 207 6.33 2.59 -18.59
C LEU A 207 5.24 2.85 -17.55
N VAL A 208 5.30 2.18 -16.40
CA VAL A 208 4.36 2.42 -15.29
C VAL A 208 4.43 3.89 -14.82
N PHE A 209 5.64 4.41 -14.63
CA PHE A 209 5.82 5.81 -14.22
C PHE A 209 5.46 6.80 -15.33
N ALA A 210 5.76 6.49 -16.59
CA ALA A 210 5.38 7.33 -17.72
C ALA A 210 3.85 7.44 -17.84
N VAL A 211 3.13 6.34 -17.70
CA VAL A 211 1.65 6.33 -17.70
C VAL A 211 1.10 7.14 -16.51
N LEU A 212 1.72 7.02 -15.33
CA LEU A 212 1.34 7.85 -14.18
C LEU A 212 1.45 9.34 -14.50
N ILE A 213 2.58 9.77 -15.08
CA ILE A 213 2.80 11.18 -15.45
C ILE A 213 1.75 11.65 -16.45
N ILE A 214 1.50 10.87 -17.50
CA ILE A 214 0.48 11.21 -18.52
C ILE A 214 -0.90 11.36 -17.88
N VAL A 215 -1.29 10.41 -17.02
CA VAL A 215 -2.61 10.47 -16.37
C VAL A 215 -2.71 11.68 -15.44
N LEU A 216 -1.66 12.01 -14.69
CA LEU A 216 -1.67 13.20 -13.83
C LEU A 216 -1.74 14.52 -14.61
N LEU A 217 -1.13 14.57 -15.80
CA LEU A 217 -1.22 15.72 -16.69
C LEU A 217 -2.63 15.90 -17.25
N VAL A 218 -3.32 14.81 -17.59
CA VAL A 218 -4.68 14.84 -18.16
C VAL A 218 -5.75 14.97 -17.07
N LYS A 219 -5.58 14.24 -15.96
CA LYS A 219 -6.54 14.19 -14.86
C LYS A 219 -5.84 14.18 -13.49
N PRO A 220 -5.49 15.35 -12.96
CA PRO A 220 -4.69 15.46 -11.72
C PRO A 220 -5.36 14.84 -10.48
N THR A 221 -6.66 14.56 -10.52
CA THR A 221 -7.39 13.89 -9.43
C THR A 221 -7.30 12.36 -9.49
N GLY A 222 -6.65 11.78 -10.50
CA GLY A 222 -6.66 10.35 -10.77
C GLY A 222 -7.97 9.87 -11.38
N LEU A 223 -8.10 8.55 -11.60
CA LEU A 223 -9.26 7.95 -12.31
C LEU A 223 -10.59 8.14 -11.57
N LEU A 224 -10.61 7.86 -10.26
CA LEU A 224 -11.81 7.90 -9.41
C LEU A 224 -11.69 8.92 -8.26
N GLY A 225 -10.71 9.83 -8.31
CA GLY A 225 -10.52 10.88 -7.32
C GLY A 225 -11.63 11.92 -7.38
N LYS A 226 -12.02 12.43 -6.22
CA LYS A 226 -12.95 13.57 -6.13
C LYS A 226 -12.18 14.85 -6.38
N PRO A 227 -12.72 15.80 -7.16
CA PRO A 227 -12.10 17.10 -7.32
C PRO A 227 -11.99 17.80 -5.95
N MET A 228 -10.80 18.27 -5.60
CA MET A 228 -10.63 19.11 -4.42
C MET A 228 -11.34 20.43 -4.69
N ARG A 229 -12.34 20.75 -3.89
CA ARG A 229 -12.94 22.10 -3.89
C ARG A 229 -11.92 23.01 -3.22
N GLU A 230 -11.39 23.98 -3.99
CA GLU A 230 -10.64 25.07 -3.39
C GLU A 230 -11.57 25.79 -2.42
N LYS A 231 -11.17 25.85 -1.15
CA LYS A 231 -11.84 26.71 -0.17
C LYS A 231 -11.41 28.13 -0.47
N VAL A 232 -12.31 28.90 -1.07
CA VAL A 232 -12.19 30.37 -1.17
C VAL A 232 -12.42 30.96 0.21
#